data_cc409cb2aef892c6fe2f61da2c5f8769
#
_entry.id   cc409cb2aef892c6fe2f61da2c5f8769
#
_cell.length_a   1.000
_cell.length_b   1.000
_cell.length_c   1.000
_cell.angle_alpha   90.00
_cell.angle_beta   90.00
_cell.angle_gamma   90.00
#
_symmetry.space_group_name_H-M   'P 1'
#
loop_
_entity.id
_entity.type
_entity.pdbx_description
1 polymer ?
#
loop_
_entity_poly.entity_id
_entity_poly.type
_entity_poly.pdbx_seq_one_letter_code
_entity_poly.pdbx_strand_id
1 'polypeptide(L)'
;MAAQEPVSHFYAPGHSARELDRLSVQARMYEPFTRQLFREAGLLPGMRVLDVGCGSGDVTLLAGELVGPTGAVVGIDRAPAAIVRAKARAESQRVSNVQFVEGDPTLTRFDEGFDAIVGRLILMYYPDPIDALRRLLAHLRPGGICCFSGIRREWL
;
A
#
# COMPACT_ATOMS: atom_id res chain seq x y z
N MET A 1 9.89 -42.16 -8.05
CA MET A 1 8.93 -41.03 -7.97
C MET A 1 9.53 -40.00 -7.07
N ALA A 2 10.13 -38.95 -7.65
CA ALA A 2 10.72 -37.86 -6.90
C ALA A 2 9.58 -36.83 -6.61
N ALA A 3 9.34 -36.57 -5.33
CA ALA A 3 8.43 -35.53 -4.91
C ALA A 3 9.00 -34.17 -5.35
N GLN A 4 8.30 -33.48 -6.21
CA GLN A 4 8.57 -32.09 -6.51
C GLN A 4 8.17 -31.24 -5.30
N GLU A 5 9.16 -30.64 -4.64
CA GLU A 5 8.92 -29.61 -3.65
C GLU A 5 8.22 -28.41 -4.32
N PRO A 6 7.20 -27.82 -3.69
CA PRO A 6 6.58 -26.62 -4.22
C PRO A 6 7.59 -25.47 -4.13
N VAL A 7 8.01 -24.97 -5.29
CA VAL A 7 8.84 -23.77 -5.39
C VAL A 7 8.01 -22.61 -4.85
N SER A 8 8.24 -22.22 -3.61
CA SER A 8 7.71 -21.01 -3.03
C SER A 8 8.43 -19.82 -3.67
N HIS A 9 7.99 -19.41 -4.86
CA HIS A 9 8.33 -18.10 -5.40
C HIS A 9 7.57 -17.02 -4.62
N PHE A 10 7.85 -16.93 -3.33
CA PHE A 10 7.60 -15.71 -2.59
C PHE A 10 8.63 -14.70 -3.08
N TYR A 11 8.25 -13.86 -4.01
CA TYR A 11 9.01 -12.67 -4.34
C TYR A 11 8.98 -11.75 -3.12
N ALA A 12 9.96 -11.93 -2.25
CA ALA A 12 10.40 -10.87 -1.36
C ALA A 12 11.37 -10.03 -2.21
N PRO A 13 10.99 -8.87 -2.73
CA PRO A 13 11.96 -7.99 -3.35
C PRO A 13 13.03 -7.73 -2.30
N GLY A 14 14.25 -8.18 -2.57
CA GLY A 14 15.40 -7.79 -1.78
C GLY A 14 15.52 -6.28 -1.91
N HIS A 15 15.09 -5.53 -0.92
CA HIS A 15 15.08 -4.08 -0.92
C HIS A 15 16.51 -3.55 -0.81
N SER A 16 17.32 -3.82 -1.83
CA SER A 16 18.60 -3.13 -2.01
C SER A 16 18.32 -1.65 -2.27
N ALA A 17 19.24 -0.77 -1.88
CA ALA A 17 19.11 0.67 -2.12
C ALA A 17 18.81 0.97 -3.59
N ARG A 18 19.41 0.23 -4.53
CA ARG A 18 19.17 0.35 -5.98
C ARG A 18 17.74 -0.01 -6.39
N GLU A 19 17.16 -1.02 -5.77
CA GLU A 19 15.80 -1.45 -6.05
C GLU A 19 14.79 -0.43 -5.52
N LEU A 20 15.00 0.09 -4.33
CA LEU A 20 14.20 1.16 -3.76
C LEU A 20 14.28 2.45 -4.60
N ASP A 21 15.45 2.78 -5.16
CA ASP A 21 15.62 3.93 -6.05
C ASP A 21 14.89 3.73 -7.38
N ARG A 22 14.97 2.52 -7.96
CA ARG A 22 14.21 2.18 -9.18
C ARG A 22 12.70 2.28 -8.96
N LEU A 23 12.21 1.75 -7.83
CA LEU A 23 10.80 1.83 -7.46
C LEU A 23 10.35 3.28 -7.24
N SER A 24 11.21 4.14 -6.70
CA SER A 24 10.92 5.56 -6.51
C SER A 24 10.79 6.31 -7.84
N VAL A 25 11.63 5.99 -8.84
CA VAL A 25 11.50 6.56 -10.20
C VAL A 25 10.21 6.10 -10.85
N GLN A 26 9.90 4.81 -10.76
CA GLN A 26 8.65 4.25 -11.28
C GLN A 26 7.42 4.87 -10.60
N ALA A 27 7.49 5.10 -9.29
CA ALA A 27 6.42 5.72 -8.52
C ALA A 27 6.05 7.12 -9.03
N ARG A 28 7.06 7.94 -9.39
CA ARG A 28 6.84 9.29 -9.95
C ARG A 28 6.11 9.26 -11.28
N MET A 29 6.36 8.25 -12.12
CA MET A 29 5.66 8.09 -13.39
C MET A 29 4.17 7.75 -13.19
N TYR A 30 3.85 6.99 -12.14
CA TYR A 30 2.48 6.57 -11.86
C TYR A 30 1.70 7.56 -10.97
N GLU A 31 2.37 8.52 -10.33
CA GLU A 31 1.72 9.43 -9.39
C GLU A 31 0.53 10.19 -9.98
N PRO A 32 0.61 10.81 -11.19
CA PRO A 32 -0.54 11.54 -11.75
C PRO A 32 -1.76 10.65 -11.95
N PHE A 33 -1.55 9.41 -12.41
CA PHE A 33 -2.62 8.43 -12.61
C PHE A 33 -3.21 7.95 -11.29
N THR A 34 -2.36 7.70 -10.30
CA THR A 34 -2.80 7.29 -8.96
C THR A 34 -3.61 8.41 -8.29
N ARG A 35 -3.16 9.65 -8.43
CA ARG A 35 -3.86 10.83 -7.91
C ARG A 35 -5.24 11.00 -8.53
N GLN A 36 -5.34 10.86 -9.84
CA GLN A 36 -6.61 10.91 -10.54
C GLN A 36 -7.53 9.78 -10.11
N LEU A 37 -7.03 8.55 -10.08
CA LEU A 37 -7.78 7.37 -9.66
C LEU A 37 -8.37 7.54 -8.26
N PHE A 38 -7.59 8.02 -7.30
CA PHE A 38 -8.05 8.22 -5.93
C PHE A 38 -9.14 9.30 -5.83
N ARG A 39 -9.01 10.38 -6.60
CA ARG A 39 -10.05 11.42 -6.66
C ARG A 39 -11.35 10.87 -7.26
N GLU A 40 -11.27 10.13 -8.36
CA GLU A 40 -12.42 9.51 -9.01
C GLU A 40 -13.05 8.41 -8.15
N ALA A 41 -12.26 7.67 -7.38
CA ALA A 41 -12.75 6.71 -6.41
C ALA A 41 -13.45 7.36 -5.21
N GLY A 42 -13.27 8.66 -5.00
CA GLY A 42 -13.95 9.42 -3.96
C GLY A 42 -13.15 9.60 -2.67
N LEU A 43 -11.81 9.55 -2.72
CA LEU A 43 -10.98 9.97 -1.57
C LEU A 43 -11.22 11.45 -1.29
N LEU A 44 -11.67 11.75 -0.08
CA LEU A 44 -12.04 13.10 0.35
C LEU A 44 -11.22 13.54 1.56
N PRO A 45 -11.08 14.86 1.76
CA PRO A 45 -10.51 15.41 2.99
C PRO A 45 -11.18 14.86 4.25
N GLY A 46 -10.36 14.56 5.27
CA GLY A 46 -10.83 14.04 6.55
C GLY A 46 -10.95 12.53 6.64
N MET A 47 -10.78 11.81 5.53
CA MET A 47 -10.85 10.34 5.52
C MET A 47 -9.67 9.69 6.24
N ARG A 48 -9.93 8.52 6.84
CA ARG A 48 -8.91 7.60 7.35
C ARG A 48 -8.66 6.49 6.32
N VAL A 49 -7.43 6.39 5.85
CA VAL A 49 -7.04 5.53 4.73
C VAL A 49 -6.00 4.49 5.15
N LEU A 50 -6.15 3.26 4.68
CA LEU A 50 -5.12 2.21 4.76
C LEU A 50 -4.47 2.03 3.39
N ASP A 51 -3.15 2.20 3.32
CA ASP A 51 -2.35 1.90 2.13
C ASP A 51 -1.64 0.55 2.30
N VAL A 52 -2.08 -0.44 1.54
CA VAL A 52 -1.63 -1.83 1.62
C VAL A 52 -0.41 -2.05 0.75
N GLY A 53 0.68 -2.54 1.36
CA GLY A 53 1.95 -2.71 0.67
C GLY A 53 2.58 -1.36 0.33
N CYS A 54 2.70 -0.50 1.32
CA CYS A 54 3.07 0.90 1.12
C CYS A 54 4.51 1.12 0.61
N GLY A 55 5.38 0.14 0.72
CA GLY A 55 6.79 0.26 0.32
C GLY A 55 7.45 1.47 0.97
N SER A 56 8.11 2.31 0.18
CA SER A 56 8.75 3.55 0.64
C SER A 56 7.78 4.71 0.87
N GLY A 57 6.47 4.49 0.83
CA GLY A 57 5.46 5.46 1.21
C GLY A 57 4.97 6.38 0.10
N ASP A 58 5.22 6.09 -1.18
CA ASP A 58 4.80 6.98 -2.28
C ASP A 58 3.27 7.16 -2.31
N VAL A 59 2.52 6.07 -2.22
CA VAL A 59 1.05 6.10 -2.20
C VAL A 59 0.53 6.67 -0.88
N THR A 60 1.15 6.30 0.24
CA THR A 60 0.78 6.81 1.57
C THR A 60 0.89 8.33 1.63
N LEU A 61 2.01 8.90 1.15
CA LEU A 61 2.24 10.35 1.16
C LEU A 61 1.25 11.07 0.22
N LEU A 62 1.00 10.51 -0.96
CA LEU A 62 0.00 11.03 -1.90
C LEU A 62 -1.41 11.03 -1.30
N ALA A 63 -1.81 9.92 -0.68
CA ALA A 63 -3.10 9.84 0.02
C ALA A 63 -3.17 10.84 1.17
N GLY A 64 -2.07 11.04 1.91
CA GLY A 64 -1.96 12.05 2.97
C GLY A 64 -2.24 13.47 2.49
N GLU A 65 -1.73 13.83 1.30
CA GLU A 65 -2.07 15.12 0.68
C GLU A 65 -3.57 15.22 0.35
N LEU A 66 -4.16 14.17 -0.21
CA LEU A 66 -5.56 14.18 -0.64
C LEU A 66 -6.55 14.24 0.52
N VAL A 67 -6.27 13.54 1.62
CA VAL A 67 -7.13 13.57 2.81
C VAL A 67 -6.86 14.78 3.71
N GLY A 68 -5.75 15.47 3.51
CA GLY A 68 -5.42 16.69 4.19
C GLY A 68 -5.18 16.55 5.71
N PRO A 69 -5.02 17.67 6.42
CA PRO A 69 -4.59 17.68 7.83
C PRO A 69 -5.63 17.12 8.80
N THR A 70 -6.88 17.02 8.41
CA THR A 70 -7.96 16.41 9.21
C THR A 70 -8.16 14.94 8.96
N GLY A 71 -7.52 14.38 7.90
CA GLY A 71 -7.48 12.97 7.60
C GLY A 71 -6.25 12.28 8.17
N ALA A 72 -6.19 10.97 8.01
CA ALA A 72 -5.06 10.16 8.44
C ALA A 72 -4.81 9.00 7.46
N VAL A 73 -3.56 8.67 7.24
CA VAL A 73 -3.18 7.51 6.41
C VAL A 73 -2.26 6.58 7.19
N VAL A 74 -2.57 5.30 7.15
CA VAL A 74 -1.71 4.25 7.67
C VAL A 74 -1.15 3.47 6.48
N GLY A 75 0.16 3.52 6.29
CA GLY A 75 0.87 2.66 5.33
C GLY A 75 1.37 1.40 6.05
N ILE A 76 1.13 0.24 5.49
CA ILE A 76 1.61 -1.04 6.04
C ILE A 76 2.39 -1.82 5.00
N ASP A 77 3.55 -2.35 5.40
CA ASP A 77 4.39 -3.21 4.56
C ASP A 77 5.13 -4.24 5.40
N ARG A 78 5.44 -5.38 4.82
CA ARG A 78 6.20 -6.46 5.46
C ARG A 78 7.70 -6.16 5.56
N ALA A 79 8.22 -5.27 4.72
CA ALA A 79 9.64 -5.01 4.59
C ALA A 79 10.12 -3.93 5.57
N PRO A 80 10.93 -4.27 6.59
CA PRO A 80 11.41 -3.30 7.57
C PRO A 80 12.18 -2.14 6.94
N ALA A 81 13.03 -2.43 5.94
CA ALA A 81 13.82 -1.41 5.24
C ALA A 81 12.96 -0.39 4.50
N ALA A 82 11.84 -0.82 3.90
CA ALA A 82 10.90 0.07 3.25
C ALA A 82 10.20 0.98 4.27
N ILE A 83 9.79 0.44 5.41
CA ILE A 83 9.15 1.21 6.50
C ILE A 83 10.11 2.25 7.07
N VAL A 84 11.38 1.91 7.30
CA VAL A 84 12.40 2.86 7.76
C VAL A 84 12.52 4.02 6.76
N ARG A 85 12.62 3.72 5.46
CA ARG A 85 12.72 4.74 4.41
C ARG A 85 11.46 5.60 4.32
N ALA A 86 10.27 4.99 4.44
CA ALA A 86 9.00 5.71 4.40
C ALA A 86 8.88 6.71 5.56
N LYS A 87 9.24 6.30 6.77
CA LYS A 87 9.26 7.16 7.96
C LYS A 87 10.22 8.34 7.77
N ALA A 88 11.45 8.08 7.32
CA ALA A 88 12.44 9.14 7.08
C ALA A 88 11.95 10.14 6.02
N ARG A 89 11.26 9.69 4.97
CA ARG A 89 10.68 10.56 3.94
C ARG A 89 9.57 11.44 4.49
N ALA A 90 8.63 10.87 5.25
CA ALA A 90 7.55 11.64 5.87
C ALA A 90 8.11 12.72 6.81
N GLU A 91 9.12 12.37 7.59
CA GLU A 91 9.79 13.28 8.51
C GLU A 91 10.50 14.43 7.76
N SER A 92 11.27 14.11 6.71
CA SER A 92 11.95 15.10 5.87
C SER A 92 10.99 16.07 5.17
N GLN A 93 9.81 15.59 4.80
CA GLN A 93 8.76 16.38 4.16
C GLN A 93 7.80 17.03 5.18
N ARG A 94 8.02 16.82 6.49
CA ARG A 94 7.19 17.35 7.58
C ARG A 94 5.71 16.95 7.46
N VAL A 95 5.44 15.75 6.96
CA VAL A 95 4.10 15.20 6.85
C VAL A 95 3.71 14.55 8.18
N SER A 96 2.66 15.04 8.83
CA SER A 96 2.26 14.61 10.17
C SER A 96 1.02 13.71 10.21
N ASN A 97 0.28 13.61 9.12
CA ASN A 97 -0.96 12.84 9.04
C ASN A 97 -0.80 11.44 8.46
N VAL A 98 0.43 10.94 8.41
CA VAL A 98 0.74 9.58 7.95
C VAL A 98 1.47 8.79 9.04
N GLN A 99 1.20 7.49 9.09
CA GLN A 99 1.88 6.52 9.95
C GLN A 99 2.32 5.33 9.13
N PHE A 100 3.42 4.69 9.54
CA PHE A 100 3.94 3.50 8.88
C PHE A 100 4.07 2.36 9.87
N VAL A 101 3.53 1.20 9.51
CA VAL A 101 3.49 -0.02 10.31
C VAL A 101 4.19 -1.15 9.55
N GLU A 102 5.09 -1.83 10.23
CA GLU A 102 5.65 -3.07 9.72
C GLU A 102 4.70 -4.23 10.05
N GLY A 103 4.32 -5.01 9.05
CA GLY A 103 3.47 -6.17 9.25
C GLY A 103 2.86 -6.72 7.97
N ASP A 104 2.19 -7.85 8.12
CA ASP A 104 1.35 -8.41 7.07
C ASP A 104 -0.02 -7.72 7.09
N PRO A 105 -0.41 -7.03 6.00
CA PRO A 105 -1.69 -6.32 5.96
C PRO A 105 -2.91 -7.22 6.19
N THR A 106 -2.82 -8.50 5.80
CA THR A 106 -3.92 -9.47 5.92
C THR A 106 -4.04 -10.11 7.30
N LEU A 107 -3.03 -9.95 8.15
CA LEU A 107 -2.96 -10.53 9.49
C LEU A 107 -2.98 -9.46 10.59
N THR A 108 -2.59 -8.24 10.26
CA THR A 108 -2.55 -7.13 11.22
C THR A 108 -3.96 -6.70 11.57
N ARG A 109 -4.22 -6.51 12.86
CA ARG A 109 -5.48 -5.97 13.36
C ARG A 109 -5.32 -4.48 13.62
N PHE A 110 -6.35 -3.73 13.26
CA PHE A 110 -6.45 -2.31 13.51
C PHE A 110 -7.62 -2.04 14.44
N ASP A 111 -7.42 -1.18 15.43
CA ASP A 111 -8.45 -0.87 16.44
C ASP A 111 -9.60 -0.03 15.85
N GLU A 112 -9.30 0.76 14.83
CA GLU A 112 -10.28 1.60 14.15
C GLU A 112 -10.42 1.22 12.69
N GLY A 113 -11.65 1.27 12.17
CA GLY A 113 -11.93 1.05 10.76
C GLY A 113 -11.44 2.18 9.87
N PHE A 114 -11.35 1.90 8.58
CA PHE A 114 -10.92 2.84 7.55
C PHE A 114 -12.10 3.26 6.66
N ASP A 115 -12.07 4.51 6.20
CA ASP A 115 -13.01 5.03 5.19
C ASP A 115 -12.62 4.55 3.80
N ALA A 116 -11.32 4.34 3.57
CA ALA A 116 -10.80 3.79 2.32
C ALA A 116 -9.63 2.82 2.57
N ILE A 117 -9.54 1.80 1.73
CA ILE A 117 -8.39 0.90 1.63
C ILE A 117 -7.86 0.99 0.20
N VAL A 118 -6.60 1.33 0.07
CA VAL A 118 -5.95 1.53 -1.22
C VAL A 118 -4.71 0.64 -1.35
N GLY A 119 -4.27 0.42 -2.56
CA GLY A 119 -3.01 -0.26 -2.83
C GLY A 119 -2.63 -0.15 -4.30
N ARG A 120 -1.33 -0.08 -4.57
CA ARG A 120 -0.79 -0.03 -5.91
C ARG A 120 0.19 -1.16 -6.15
N LEU A 121 -0.04 -1.95 -7.22
CA LEU A 121 0.82 -3.06 -7.64
C LEU A 121 1.06 -4.12 -6.54
N ILE A 122 0.08 -4.36 -5.67
CA ILE A 122 0.26 -5.23 -4.51
C ILE A 122 -0.52 -6.55 -4.60
N LEU A 123 -1.75 -6.54 -5.13
CA LEU A 123 -2.59 -7.75 -5.14
C LEU A 123 -1.99 -8.89 -5.96
N MET A 124 -1.17 -8.58 -6.95
CA MET A 124 -0.48 -9.56 -7.78
C MET A 124 0.54 -10.43 -7.00
N TYR A 125 0.96 -9.99 -5.82
CA TYR A 125 1.92 -10.72 -4.98
C TYR A 125 1.25 -11.67 -3.97
N TYR A 126 -0.07 -11.63 -3.82
CA TYR A 126 -0.78 -12.58 -2.97
C TYR A 126 -1.07 -13.88 -3.72
N PRO A 127 -0.81 -15.05 -3.12
CA PRO A 127 -1.16 -16.35 -3.70
C PRO A 127 -2.66 -16.48 -3.98
N ASP A 128 -3.48 -15.97 -3.04
CA ASP A 128 -4.93 -15.83 -3.18
C ASP A 128 -5.34 -14.38 -2.94
N PRO A 129 -5.44 -13.57 -4.02
CA PRO A 129 -5.82 -12.17 -3.90
C PRO A 129 -7.27 -11.97 -3.44
N ILE A 130 -8.15 -12.95 -3.64
CA ILE A 130 -9.54 -12.87 -3.19
C ILE A 130 -9.61 -13.03 -1.67
N ASP A 131 -8.90 -14.01 -1.10
CA ASP A 131 -8.82 -14.16 0.36
C ASP A 131 -8.14 -12.95 1.00
N ALA A 132 -7.06 -12.46 0.40
CA ALA A 132 -6.41 -11.23 0.87
C ALA A 132 -7.38 -10.05 0.91
N LEU A 133 -8.14 -9.82 -0.16
CA LEU A 133 -9.15 -8.76 -0.20
C LEU A 133 -10.24 -8.95 0.86
N ARG A 134 -10.74 -10.16 1.07
CA ARG A 134 -11.75 -10.42 2.12
C ARG A 134 -11.24 -10.04 3.50
N ARG A 135 -9.98 -10.36 3.82
CA ARG A 135 -9.36 -10.01 5.09
C ARG A 135 -9.19 -8.51 5.25
N LEU A 136 -8.74 -7.83 4.19
CA LEU A 136 -8.57 -6.38 4.18
C LEU A 136 -9.92 -5.65 4.33
N LEU A 137 -10.96 -6.10 3.62
CA LEU A 137 -12.28 -5.50 3.67
C LEU A 137 -12.94 -5.58 5.05
N ALA A 138 -12.50 -6.52 5.92
CA ALA A 138 -12.95 -6.56 7.31
C ALA A 138 -12.57 -5.30 8.12
N HIS A 139 -11.59 -4.52 7.65
CA HIS A 139 -11.18 -3.25 8.25
C HIS A 139 -11.86 -2.03 7.63
N LEU A 140 -12.65 -2.22 6.56
CA LEU A 140 -13.35 -1.14 5.90
C LEU A 140 -14.67 -0.82 6.62
N ARG A 141 -14.93 0.46 6.84
CA ARG A 141 -16.22 0.92 7.36
C ARG A 141 -17.34 0.67 6.35
N PRO A 142 -18.59 0.47 6.80
CA PRO A 142 -19.72 0.38 5.89
C PRO A 142 -19.79 1.62 4.96
N GLY A 143 -19.95 1.36 3.66
CA GLY A 143 -19.94 2.42 2.65
C GLY A 143 -18.54 2.95 2.27
N GLY A 144 -17.48 2.35 2.80
CA GLY A 144 -16.11 2.73 2.51
C GLY A 144 -15.65 2.37 1.10
N ILE A 145 -14.48 2.89 0.74
CA ILE A 145 -13.88 2.78 -0.60
C ILE A 145 -12.80 1.71 -0.60
N CYS A 146 -12.83 0.84 -1.60
CA CYS A 146 -11.74 -0.12 -1.86
C CYS A 146 -11.18 0.17 -3.26
N CYS A 147 -9.93 0.63 -3.34
CA CYS A 147 -9.32 1.07 -4.59
C CYS A 147 -7.90 0.50 -4.76
N PHE A 148 -7.80 -0.46 -5.65
CA PHE A 148 -6.51 -1.08 -6.00
C PHE A 148 -6.19 -0.87 -7.48
N SER A 149 -4.95 -0.51 -7.77
CA SER A 149 -4.41 -0.45 -9.12
C SER A 149 -3.30 -1.47 -9.31
N GLY A 150 -3.24 -2.07 -10.50
CA GLY A 150 -2.25 -3.10 -10.81
C GLY A 150 -2.10 -3.36 -12.29
N ILE A 151 -1.12 -4.19 -12.64
CA ILE A 151 -0.90 -4.70 -13.98
C ILE A 151 -1.41 -6.13 -14.02
N ARG A 152 -2.11 -6.51 -15.08
CA ARG A 152 -2.49 -7.91 -15.30
C ARG A 152 -1.25 -8.76 -15.56
N ARG A 153 -1.17 -9.93 -14.95
CA ARG A 153 -0.06 -10.89 -15.17
C ARG A 153 0.09 -11.31 -16.65
N GLU A 154 -0.96 -11.22 -17.42
CA GLU A 154 -1.00 -11.59 -18.85
C GLU A 154 -0.17 -10.63 -19.74
N TRP A 155 0.33 -9.52 -19.17
CA TRP A 155 1.13 -8.51 -19.86
C TRP A 155 2.61 -8.52 -19.43
N LEU A 156 3.01 -9.46 -18.58
CA LEU A 156 4.38 -9.68 -18.12
C LEU A 156 4.94 -11.00 -18.66
#